data_e2e01e0cdbbbbc6046639c5665a247ae
#
_entry.id   e2e01e0cdbbbbc6046639c5665a247ae
#
_cell.length_a   1.000
_cell.length_b   1.000
_cell.length_c   1.000
_cell.angle_alpha   90.00
_cell.angle_beta   90.00
_cell.angle_gamma   90.00
#
_symmetry.space_group_name_H-M   'P 1'
#
loop_
_entity.id
_entity.type
_entity.pdbx_description
1 polymer ?
#
loop_
_entity_poly.entity_id
_entity_poly.type
_entity_poly.pdbx_seq_one_letter_code
_entity_poly.pdbx_strand_id
1 'polypeptide(L)'
;MDRQLPRILEDAELRLSGSFRVLMAQLKLELEQVTARIEEMDRVIQKTAKENEDCQRLTEIPGVGPVTATALIAAVGNASTFQKGRNLAAWMGIVPGEYSTGGKQKLLGISKRGNKYLRTLFIQGARSVVQQRHKQAQGLSHWLEQLLGRTHQNVVIVALANKLVRMAWAVLCKNERYRAPVLAVTN
;
A
#
# COMPACT_ATOMS: atom_id res chain seq x y z
N MET A 1 13.82 19.83 -7.71
CA MET A 1 14.97 19.47 -8.55
C MET A 1 14.76 19.85 -10.02
N ASP A 2 13.60 19.64 -10.57
CA ASP A 2 13.26 19.86 -11.98
C ASP A 2 13.33 21.32 -12.47
N ARG A 3 12.98 22.29 -11.63
CA ARG A 3 12.97 23.73 -12.01
C ARG A 3 14.34 24.41 -12.07
N GLN A 4 15.35 23.85 -11.44
CA GLN A 4 16.70 24.45 -11.38
C GLN A 4 17.64 23.87 -12.45
N LEU A 5 17.42 22.64 -12.89
CA LEU A 5 18.30 21.96 -13.82
C LEU A 5 18.50 22.71 -15.15
N PRO A 6 17.45 23.29 -15.81
CA PRO A 6 17.66 24.08 -17.03
C PRO A 6 18.59 25.26 -16.81
N ARG A 7 18.40 26.02 -15.74
CA ARG A 7 19.25 27.19 -15.39
C ARG A 7 20.70 26.77 -15.15
N ILE A 8 20.92 25.65 -14.45
CA ILE A 8 22.26 25.10 -14.20
C ILE A 8 22.93 24.66 -15.52
N LEU A 9 22.16 24.09 -16.46
CA LEU A 9 22.68 23.66 -17.75
C LEU A 9 22.97 24.83 -18.70
N GLU A 10 22.27 25.94 -18.56
CA GLU A 10 22.45 27.18 -19.35
C GLU A 10 23.55 28.08 -18.76
N ASP A 11 23.92 27.92 -17.51
CA ASP A 11 24.92 28.71 -16.82
C ASP A 11 26.31 28.46 -17.41
N ALA A 12 26.86 29.45 -18.08
CA ALA A 12 28.18 29.41 -18.70
C ALA A 12 29.33 29.50 -17.70
N GLU A 13 29.10 30.04 -16.48
CA GLU A 13 30.09 30.14 -15.44
C GLU A 13 30.42 28.79 -14.80
N LEU A 14 29.46 27.84 -14.86
CA LEU A 14 29.70 26.47 -14.42
C LEU A 14 30.58 25.75 -15.45
N ARG A 15 31.77 25.33 -15.04
CA ARG A 15 32.75 24.58 -15.88
C ARG A 15 32.27 23.16 -16.23
N LEU A 16 31.05 23.03 -16.73
CA LEU A 16 30.49 21.75 -17.20
C LEU A 16 30.92 21.52 -18.66
N SER A 17 31.41 20.33 -18.98
CA SER A 17 31.72 19.97 -20.35
C SER A 17 30.47 19.97 -21.25
N GLY A 18 30.63 20.27 -22.52
CA GLY A 18 29.52 20.24 -23.48
C GLY A 18 28.85 18.87 -23.55
N SER A 19 29.63 17.80 -23.52
CA SER A 19 29.11 16.42 -23.48
C SER A 19 28.24 16.13 -22.23
N PHE A 20 28.64 16.67 -21.07
CA PHE A 20 27.86 16.52 -19.84
C PHE A 20 26.51 17.27 -19.94
N ARG A 21 26.52 18.50 -20.49
CA ARG A 21 25.28 19.27 -20.69
C ARG A 21 24.30 18.54 -21.62
N VAL A 22 24.80 17.97 -22.74
CA VAL A 22 23.96 17.16 -23.64
C VAL A 22 23.39 15.95 -22.96
N LEU A 23 24.20 15.18 -22.22
CA LEU A 23 23.73 14.01 -21.48
C LEU A 23 22.64 14.37 -20.47
N MET A 24 22.83 15.40 -19.68
CA MET A 24 21.86 15.85 -18.67
C MET A 24 20.56 16.36 -19.31
N ALA A 25 20.64 17.03 -20.46
CA ALA A 25 19.45 17.45 -21.21
C ALA A 25 18.66 16.24 -21.73
N GLN A 26 19.33 15.20 -22.24
CA GLN A 26 18.68 13.95 -22.67
C GLN A 26 18.01 13.23 -21.50
N LEU A 27 18.71 13.07 -20.37
CA LEU A 27 18.13 12.44 -19.16
C LEU A 27 16.92 13.20 -18.64
N LYS A 28 16.93 14.53 -18.70
CA LYS A 28 15.79 15.36 -18.35
C LYS A 28 14.59 15.07 -19.25
N LEU A 29 14.81 15.03 -20.56
CA LEU A 29 13.75 14.73 -21.54
C LEU A 29 13.14 13.34 -21.30
N GLU A 30 13.96 12.33 -21.05
CA GLU A 30 13.50 10.98 -20.69
C GLU A 30 12.66 10.98 -19.41
N LEU A 31 13.12 11.70 -18.37
CA LEU A 31 12.38 11.84 -17.12
C LEU A 31 11.00 12.49 -17.34
N GLU A 32 10.92 13.55 -18.13
CA GLU A 32 9.66 14.22 -18.46
C GLU A 32 8.71 13.28 -19.21
N GLN A 33 9.22 12.52 -20.19
CA GLN A 33 8.43 11.52 -20.92
C GLN A 33 7.89 10.42 -20.02
N VAL A 34 8.73 9.87 -19.13
CA VAL A 34 8.31 8.84 -18.16
C VAL A 34 7.29 9.41 -17.19
N THR A 35 7.49 10.62 -16.69
CA THR A 35 6.55 11.30 -15.79
C THR A 35 5.18 11.47 -16.45
N ALA A 36 5.13 11.96 -17.68
CA ALA A 36 3.88 12.12 -18.42
C ALA A 36 3.14 10.79 -18.62
N ARG A 37 3.89 9.69 -18.90
CA ARG A 37 3.31 8.34 -19.01
C ARG A 37 2.75 7.85 -17.68
N ILE A 38 3.42 8.09 -16.56
CA ILE A 38 2.93 7.75 -15.21
C ILE A 38 1.63 8.50 -14.94
N GLU A 39 1.57 9.81 -15.20
CA GLU A 39 0.37 10.62 -14.98
C GLU A 39 -0.82 10.15 -15.83
N GLU A 40 -0.56 9.71 -17.06
CA GLU A 40 -1.60 9.13 -17.93
C GLU A 40 -2.13 7.81 -17.35
N MET A 41 -1.24 6.90 -16.94
CA MET A 41 -1.64 5.63 -16.32
C MET A 41 -2.39 5.84 -15.00
N ASP A 42 -1.97 6.79 -14.19
CA ASP A 42 -2.66 7.15 -12.96
C ASP A 42 -4.09 7.64 -13.23
N ARG A 43 -4.30 8.46 -14.28
CA ARG A 43 -5.64 8.88 -14.72
C ARG A 43 -6.51 7.70 -15.13
N VAL A 44 -5.98 6.75 -15.89
CA VAL A 44 -6.68 5.53 -16.28
C VAL A 44 -7.07 4.70 -15.06
N ILE A 45 -6.15 4.47 -14.13
CA ILE A 45 -6.40 3.70 -12.90
C ILE A 45 -7.47 4.40 -12.04
N GLN A 46 -7.41 5.72 -11.89
CA GLN A 46 -8.41 6.48 -11.13
C GLN A 46 -9.79 6.39 -11.78
N LYS A 47 -9.87 6.46 -13.11
CA LYS A 47 -11.12 6.30 -13.85
C LYS A 47 -11.69 4.91 -13.63
N THR A 48 -10.90 3.87 -13.85
CA THR A 48 -11.31 2.47 -13.64
C THR A 48 -11.80 2.23 -12.21
N ALA A 49 -11.11 2.80 -11.21
CA ALA A 49 -11.51 2.68 -9.82
C ALA A 49 -12.86 3.37 -9.52
N LYS A 50 -13.15 4.48 -10.18
CA LYS A 50 -14.43 5.20 -10.05
C LYS A 50 -15.60 4.49 -10.75
N GLU A 51 -15.34 3.79 -11.84
CA GLU A 51 -16.36 3.08 -12.64
C GLU A 51 -16.68 1.68 -12.07
N ASN A 52 -15.83 1.13 -11.22
CA ASN A 52 -15.99 -0.20 -10.66
C ASN A 52 -16.47 -0.13 -9.20
N GLU A 53 -17.66 -0.67 -8.91
CA GLU A 53 -18.26 -0.64 -7.57
C GLU A 53 -17.43 -1.35 -6.50
N ASP A 54 -16.77 -2.47 -6.84
CA ASP A 54 -15.89 -3.17 -5.92
C ASP A 54 -14.66 -2.32 -5.54
N CYS A 55 -14.10 -1.61 -6.53
CA CYS A 55 -13.03 -0.64 -6.27
C CYS A 55 -13.50 0.49 -5.37
N GLN A 56 -14.69 1.03 -5.58
CA GLN A 56 -15.25 2.10 -4.75
C GLN A 56 -15.37 1.65 -3.30
N ARG A 57 -15.95 0.44 -3.06
CA ARG A 57 -16.06 -0.13 -1.71
C ARG A 57 -14.70 -0.38 -1.06
N LEU A 58 -13.71 -0.86 -1.82
CA LEU A 58 -12.37 -1.08 -1.33
C LEU A 58 -11.65 0.21 -0.92
N THR A 59 -11.87 1.30 -1.68
CA THR A 59 -11.25 2.60 -1.36
C THR A 59 -11.80 3.28 -0.11
N GLU A 60 -12.93 2.80 0.43
CA GLU A 60 -13.43 3.22 1.75
C GLU A 60 -12.54 2.70 2.89
N ILE A 61 -11.72 1.67 2.64
CA ILE A 61 -10.81 1.11 3.66
C ILE A 61 -9.60 2.03 3.80
N PRO A 62 -9.28 2.54 5.00
CA PRO A 62 -8.11 3.37 5.22
C PRO A 62 -6.83 2.71 4.69
N GLY A 63 -6.05 3.45 3.89
CA GLY A 63 -4.81 2.95 3.29
C GLY A 63 -4.98 2.10 2.03
N VAL A 64 -6.20 1.91 1.55
CA VAL A 64 -6.48 1.27 0.25
C VAL A 64 -6.86 2.35 -0.75
N GLY A 65 -5.93 2.73 -1.62
CA GLY A 65 -6.17 3.69 -2.70
C GLY A 65 -6.58 3.02 -4.02
N PRO A 66 -6.88 3.83 -5.07
CA PRO A 66 -7.27 3.33 -6.40
C PRO A 66 -6.32 2.27 -6.96
N VAL A 67 -5.01 2.50 -6.87
CA VAL A 67 -3.99 1.55 -7.34
C VAL A 67 -4.08 0.21 -6.60
N THR A 68 -4.25 0.24 -5.28
CA THR A 68 -4.36 -0.99 -4.48
C THR A 68 -5.66 -1.72 -4.76
N ALA A 69 -6.78 -1.00 -4.89
CA ALA A 69 -8.09 -1.58 -5.17
C ALA A 69 -8.14 -2.25 -6.54
N THR A 70 -7.72 -1.55 -7.60
CA THR A 70 -7.70 -2.10 -8.97
C THR A 70 -6.74 -3.27 -9.09
N ALA A 71 -5.53 -3.18 -8.50
CA ALA A 71 -4.56 -4.28 -8.49
C ALA A 71 -5.07 -5.51 -7.74
N LEU A 72 -5.79 -5.32 -6.62
CA LEU A 72 -6.38 -6.44 -5.88
C LEU A 72 -7.45 -7.15 -6.73
N ILE A 73 -8.39 -6.41 -7.31
CA ILE A 73 -9.46 -6.99 -8.14
C ILE A 73 -8.87 -7.69 -9.37
N ALA A 74 -7.89 -7.09 -10.03
CA ALA A 74 -7.21 -7.72 -11.17
C ALA A 74 -6.55 -9.05 -10.80
N ALA A 75 -6.08 -9.21 -9.57
CA ALA A 75 -5.38 -10.40 -9.11
C ALA A 75 -6.31 -11.50 -8.56
N VAL A 76 -7.43 -11.14 -7.93
CA VAL A 76 -8.25 -12.10 -7.18
C VAL A 76 -9.75 -12.04 -7.51
N GLY A 77 -10.18 -11.14 -8.39
CA GLY A 77 -11.60 -10.91 -8.69
C GLY A 77 -12.39 -10.56 -7.44
N ASN A 78 -13.49 -11.24 -7.20
CA ASN A 78 -14.33 -11.10 -6.02
C ASN A 78 -13.79 -11.83 -4.78
N ALA A 79 -12.57 -12.35 -4.84
CA ALA A 79 -11.88 -13.09 -3.77
C ALA A 79 -12.61 -14.34 -3.25
N SER A 80 -13.62 -14.86 -3.96
CA SER A 80 -14.40 -16.05 -3.57
C SER A 80 -13.56 -17.34 -3.50
N THR A 81 -12.43 -17.39 -4.19
CA THR A 81 -11.46 -18.49 -4.13
C THR A 81 -10.87 -18.66 -2.72
N PHE A 82 -10.90 -17.62 -1.90
CA PHE A 82 -10.37 -17.66 -0.54
C PHE A 82 -11.50 -17.83 0.48
N GLN A 83 -11.56 -18.96 1.14
CA GLN A 83 -12.59 -19.25 2.15
C GLN A 83 -12.63 -18.26 3.32
N LYS A 84 -11.49 -17.68 3.67
CA LYS A 84 -11.32 -16.74 4.80
C LYS A 84 -10.29 -15.66 4.46
N GLY A 85 -10.45 -14.46 5.00
CA GLY A 85 -9.49 -13.38 4.80
C GLY A 85 -8.05 -13.70 5.22
N ARG A 86 -7.87 -14.65 6.17
CA ARG A 86 -6.53 -15.16 6.52
C ARG A 86 -5.86 -15.89 5.37
N ASN A 87 -6.62 -16.56 4.51
CA ASN A 87 -6.09 -17.29 3.35
C ASN A 87 -5.58 -16.31 2.29
N LEU A 88 -6.29 -15.21 2.05
CA LEU A 88 -5.82 -14.13 1.18
C LEU A 88 -4.54 -13.47 1.75
N ALA A 89 -4.48 -13.22 3.07
CA ALA A 89 -3.28 -12.69 3.71
C ALA A 89 -2.08 -13.66 3.62
N ALA A 90 -2.32 -14.97 3.74
CA ALA A 90 -1.30 -15.99 3.55
C ALA A 90 -0.83 -16.04 2.09
N TRP A 91 -1.73 -15.97 1.13
CA TRP A 91 -1.42 -15.92 -0.30
C TRP A 91 -0.59 -14.68 -0.67
N MET A 92 -0.79 -13.55 0.00
CA MET A 92 0.06 -12.36 -0.16
C MET A 92 1.40 -12.46 0.60
N GLY A 93 1.55 -13.46 1.48
CA GLY A 93 2.75 -13.62 2.30
C GLY A 93 2.92 -12.60 3.42
N ILE A 94 1.80 -12.07 3.95
CA ILE A 94 1.76 -11.10 5.09
C ILE A 94 1.51 -11.83 6.42
N VAL A 95 1.46 -13.15 6.43
CA VAL A 95 1.35 -13.94 7.66
C VAL A 95 2.72 -14.29 8.21
N PRO A 96 2.89 -14.44 9.53
CA PRO A 96 4.14 -14.91 10.11
C PRO A 96 4.55 -16.27 9.52
N GLY A 97 5.82 -16.43 9.22
CA GLY A 97 6.41 -17.73 9.02
C GLY A 97 6.48 -18.46 10.36
N GLU A 98 6.36 -19.76 10.34
CA GLU A 98 6.44 -20.58 11.55
C GLU A 98 7.58 -21.61 11.42
N TYR A 99 8.36 -21.72 12.48
CA TYR A 99 9.37 -22.76 12.64
C TYR A 99 9.17 -23.41 13.99
N SER A 100 8.26 -24.40 14.02
CA SER A 100 7.86 -25.07 15.27
C SER A 100 8.42 -26.47 15.28
N THR A 101 9.07 -26.84 16.39
CA THR A 101 9.60 -28.18 16.65
C THR A 101 9.26 -28.60 18.08
N GLY A 102 8.95 -29.87 18.27
CA GLY A 102 8.74 -30.43 19.62
C GLY A 102 7.62 -29.76 20.45
N GLY A 103 6.53 -29.31 19.78
CA GLY A 103 5.40 -28.66 20.44
C GLY A 103 5.64 -27.18 20.84
N LYS A 104 6.84 -26.64 20.61
CA LYS A 104 7.15 -25.23 20.85
C LYS A 104 6.93 -24.41 19.60
N GLN A 105 5.92 -23.52 19.62
CA GLN A 105 5.66 -22.60 18.51
C GLN A 105 6.69 -21.47 18.48
N LYS A 106 7.40 -21.31 17.35
CA LYS A 106 8.29 -20.18 17.09
C LYS A 106 7.81 -19.43 15.86
N LEU A 107 7.21 -18.27 16.07
CA LEU A 107 6.82 -17.37 15.00
C LEU A 107 8.03 -16.56 14.53
N LEU A 108 8.19 -16.47 13.21
CA LEU A 108 9.21 -15.68 12.54
C LEU A 108 8.60 -14.38 11.99
N GLY A 109 9.39 -13.60 11.26
CA GLY A 109 8.87 -12.51 10.45
C GLY A 109 7.86 -13.01 9.40
N ILE A 110 7.26 -12.11 8.62
CA ILE A 110 6.31 -12.51 7.58
C ILE A 110 6.95 -13.47 6.57
N SER A 111 6.15 -14.37 6.04
CA SER A 111 6.62 -15.44 5.16
C SER A 111 7.25 -14.92 3.86
N LYS A 112 6.82 -13.74 3.39
CA LYS A 112 7.23 -13.10 2.12
C LYS A 112 6.99 -13.97 0.87
N ARG A 113 6.32 -15.12 1.02
CA ARG A 113 5.91 -15.99 -0.09
C ARG A 113 4.61 -15.47 -0.68
N GLY A 114 4.46 -15.53 -2.01
CA GLY A 114 3.25 -15.10 -2.71
C GLY A 114 3.37 -13.73 -3.40
N ASN A 115 2.25 -13.05 -3.63
CA ASN A 115 2.19 -11.85 -4.45
C ASN A 115 2.95 -10.65 -3.83
N LYS A 116 4.18 -10.40 -4.34
CA LYS A 116 5.05 -9.34 -3.85
C LYS A 116 4.46 -7.95 -4.08
N TYR A 117 3.82 -7.73 -5.24
CA TYR A 117 3.30 -6.42 -5.61
C TYR A 117 2.17 -5.99 -4.67
N LEU A 118 1.13 -6.81 -4.51
CA LEU A 118 0.04 -6.53 -3.59
C LEU A 118 0.51 -6.39 -2.14
N ARG A 119 1.43 -7.26 -1.71
CA ARG A 119 2.03 -7.14 -0.38
C ARG A 119 2.67 -5.77 -0.18
N THR A 120 3.41 -5.27 -1.15
CA THR A 120 4.05 -3.94 -1.08
C THR A 120 3.00 -2.85 -0.99
N LEU A 121 1.95 -2.88 -1.82
CA LEU A 121 0.87 -1.89 -1.80
C LEU A 121 0.16 -1.84 -0.43
N PHE A 122 -0.23 -3.00 0.13
CA PHE A 122 -0.87 -3.06 1.44
C PHE A 122 0.04 -2.61 2.59
N ILE A 123 1.34 -2.92 2.53
CA ILE A 123 2.31 -2.44 3.54
C ILE A 123 2.49 -0.93 3.44
N GLN A 124 2.57 -0.35 2.25
CA GLN A 124 2.66 1.10 2.06
C GLN A 124 1.39 1.82 2.51
N GLY A 125 0.22 1.28 2.16
CA GLY A 125 -1.06 1.78 2.65
C GLY A 125 -1.15 1.76 4.18
N ALA A 126 -0.76 0.65 4.79
CA ALA A 126 -0.70 0.54 6.25
C ALA A 126 0.28 1.55 6.88
N ARG A 127 1.44 1.78 6.26
CA ARG A 127 2.41 2.79 6.72
C ARG A 127 1.81 4.19 6.72
N SER A 128 1.12 4.58 5.65
CA SER A 128 0.42 5.86 5.55
C SER A 128 -0.63 6.02 6.66
N VAL A 129 -1.42 4.97 6.93
CA VAL A 129 -2.41 4.97 8.01
C VAL A 129 -1.76 5.13 9.38
N VAL A 130 -0.66 4.42 9.66
CA VAL A 130 0.08 4.54 10.94
C VAL A 130 0.64 5.95 11.12
N GLN A 131 1.17 6.56 10.06
CA GLN A 131 1.67 7.94 10.10
C GLN A 131 0.57 8.96 10.36
N GLN A 132 -0.64 8.70 9.83
CA GLN A 132 -1.81 9.57 9.97
C GLN A 132 -2.84 9.00 10.97
N ARG A 133 -2.41 8.22 11.97
CA ARG A 133 -3.31 7.51 12.90
C ARG A 133 -4.30 8.42 13.63
N HIS A 134 -3.90 9.66 13.92
CA HIS A 134 -4.76 10.66 14.58
C HIS A 134 -5.97 11.09 13.73
N LYS A 135 -5.93 10.85 12.41
CA LYS A 135 -7.04 11.12 11.48
C LYS A 135 -7.97 9.93 11.30
N GLN A 136 -7.66 8.79 11.90
CA GLN A 136 -8.43 7.57 11.73
C GLN A 136 -9.63 7.54 12.71
N ALA A 137 -10.60 6.68 12.40
CA ALA A 137 -11.70 6.41 13.30
C ALA A 137 -11.19 5.96 14.68
N GLN A 138 -11.86 6.35 15.76
CA GLN A 138 -11.41 6.16 17.14
C GLN A 138 -10.99 4.72 17.46
N GLY A 139 -11.77 3.73 17.02
CA GLY A 139 -11.44 2.31 17.28
C GLY A 139 -10.16 1.85 16.58
N LEU A 140 -9.86 2.37 15.38
CA LEU A 140 -8.61 2.05 14.69
C LEU A 140 -7.43 2.81 15.29
N SER A 141 -7.61 4.11 15.60
CA SER A 141 -6.60 4.94 16.24
C SER A 141 -6.17 4.34 17.58
N HIS A 142 -7.12 4.05 18.44
CA HIS A 142 -6.85 3.44 19.76
C HIS A 142 -6.10 2.09 19.65
N TRP A 143 -6.54 1.22 18.72
CA TRP A 143 -5.85 -0.05 18.48
C TRP A 143 -4.40 0.14 18.04
N LEU A 144 -4.15 1.13 17.16
CA LEU A 144 -2.79 1.46 16.71
C LEU A 144 -1.92 2.00 17.83
N GLU A 145 -2.45 2.87 18.68
CA GLU A 145 -1.73 3.44 19.81
C GLU A 145 -1.35 2.37 20.84
N GLN A 146 -2.26 1.46 21.17
CA GLN A 146 -1.96 0.32 22.04
C GLN A 146 -0.84 -0.57 21.48
N LEU A 147 -0.82 -0.79 20.17
CA LEU A 147 0.25 -1.58 19.53
C LEU A 147 1.57 -0.85 19.52
N LEU A 148 1.58 0.45 19.19
CA LEU A 148 2.79 1.27 19.16
C LEU A 148 3.44 1.41 20.55
N GLY A 149 2.65 1.38 21.61
CA GLY A 149 3.16 1.41 22.99
C GLY A 149 3.92 0.14 23.41
N ARG A 150 3.78 -0.97 22.70
CA ARG A 150 4.36 -2.27 23.11
C ARG A 150 5.23 -2.95 22.05
N THR A 151 5.21 -2.47 20.80
CA THR A 151 5.98 -3.10 19.72
C THR A 151 6.58 -2.05 18.76
N HIS A 152 7.64 -2.45 18.06
CA HIS A 152 8.27 -1.60 17.07
C HIS A 152 7.32 -1.24 15.92
N GLN A 153 7.36 0.00 15.42
CA GLN A 153 6.49 0.54 14.38
C GLN A 153 6.37 -0.36 13.13
N ASN A 154 7.45 -0.98 12.68
CA ASN A 154 7.41 -1.87 11.52
C ASN A 154 6.55 -3.11 11.77
N VAL A 155 6.50 -3.62 13.01
CA VAL A 155 5.61 -4.74 13.39
C VAL A 155 4.15 -4.29 13.34
N VAL A 156 3.86 -3.08 13.83
CA VAL A 156 2.52 -2.47 13.77
C VAL A 156 2.06 -2.29 12.33
N ILE A 157 2.92 -1.77 11.45
CA ILE A 157 2.62 -1.60 10.01
C ILE A 157 2.24 -2.95 9.38
N VAL A 158 3.01 -4.00 9.64
CA VAL A 158 2.73 -5.34 9.08
C VAL A 158 1.45 -5.95 9.67
N ALA A 159 1.20 -5.78 10.97
CA ALA A 159 -0.03 -6.22 11.60
C ALA A 159 -1.26 -5.49 11.02
N LEU A 160 -1.15 -4.18 10.80
CA LEU A 160 -2.19 -3.41 10.13
C LEU A 160 -2.38 -3.86 8.68
N ALA A 161 -1.31 -4.07 7.90
CA ALA A 161 -1.40 -4.56 6.52
C ALA A 161 -2.17 -5.89 6.47
N ASN A 162 -1.90 -6.83 7.37
CA ASN A 162 -2.65 -8.08 7.49
C ASN A 162 -4.14 -7.82 7.78
N LYS A 163 -4.44 -6.89 8.70
CA LYS A 163 -5.81 -6.49 9.03
C LYS A 163 -6.53 -5.88 7.82
N LEU A 164 -5.87 -4.98 7.07
CA LEU A 164 -6.41 -4.35 5.86
C LEU A 164 -6.74 -5.38 4.77
N VAL A 165 -5.85 -6.36 4.53
CA VAL A 165 -6.12 -7.46 3.58
C VAL A 165 -7.35 -8.26 3.98
N ARG A 166 -7.51 -8.56 5.27
CA ARG A 166 -8.69 -9.29 5.77
C ARG A 166 -9.98 -8.47 5.64
N MET A 167 -9.90 -7.15 5.84
CA MET A 167 -11.02 -6.24 5.60
C MET A 167 -11.38 -6.19 4.11
N ALA A 168 -10.38 -6.06 3.23
CA ALA A 168 -10.58 -6.06 1.78
C ALA A 168 -11.24 -7.37 1.30
N TRP A 169 -10.80 -8.51 1.82
CA TRP A 169 -11.47 -9.79 1.57
C TRP A 169 -12.95 -9.77 1.98
N ALA A 170 -13.25 -9.27 3.18
CA ALA A 170 -14.62 -9.24 3.68
C ALA A 170 -15.52 -8.32 2.82
N VAL A 171 -15.02 -7.15 2.41
CA VAL A 171 -15.72 -6.22 1.52
C VAL A 171 -16.04 -6.89 0.17
N LEU A 172 -15.08 -7.59 -0.43
CA LEU A 172 -15.26 -8.25 -1.72
C LEU A 172 -16.21 -9.47 -1.62
N CYS A 173 -15.93 -10.41 -0.68
CA CYS A 173 -16.69 -11.65 -0.59
C CYS A 173 -18.13 -11.46 -0.10
N LYS A 174 -18.36 -10.48 0.79
CA LYS A 174 -19.68 -10.23 1.36
C LYS A 174 -20.48 -9.18 0.61
N ASN A 175 -19.85 -8.51 -0.36
CA ASN A 175 -20.45 -7.39 -1.08
C ASN A 175 -20.92 -6.25 -0.15
N GLU A 176 -20.21 -6.03 0.97
CA GLU A 176 -20.53 -5.04 1.99
C GLU A 176 -19.60 -3.82 1.89
N ARG A 177 -20.08 -2.68 2.40
CA ARG A 177 -19.24 -1.50 2.58
C ARG A 177 -18.34 -1.65 3.81
N TYR A 178 -17.22 -0.91 3.80
CA TYR A 178 -16.35 -0.85 4.96
C TYR A 178 -17.07 -0.19 6.15
N ARG A 179 -16.96 -0.85 7.32
CA ARG A 179 -17.45 -0.30 8.60
C ARG A 179 -16.25 -0.05 9.49
N ALA A 180 -16.06 1.21 9.88
CA ALA A 180 -14.99 1.56 10.81
C ALA A 180 -15.21 0.87 12.18
N PRO A 181 -14.14 0.31 12.79
CA PRO A 181 -14.27 -0.25 14.13
C PRO A 181 -14.66 0.84 15.13
N VAL A 182 -15.70 0.57 15.91
CA VAL A 182 -16.15 1.41 17.03
C VAL A 182 -15.45 0.95 18.29
N LEU A 183 -15.11 1.87 19.19
CA LEU A 183 -14.67 1.49 20.54
C LEU A 183 -15.83 0.76 21.22
N ALA A 184 -15.61 -0.48 21.67
CA ALA A 184 -16.53 -1.13 22.56
C ALA A 184 -16.55 -0.32 23.86
N VAL A 185 -17.69 0.30 24.18
CA VAL A 185 -17.91 0.88 25.50
C VAL A 185 -18.03 -0.32 26.44
N THR A 186 -16.95 -0.62 27.14
CA THR A 186 -17.00 -1.55 28.29
C THR A 186 -17.79 -0.84 29.38
N ASN A 187 -19.04 -1.24 29.54
CA ASN A 187 -19.80 -0.95 30.75
C ASN A 187 -19.20 -1.73 31.91
#